data_7089bfcbde6e4a2a62220eb484f23348
#
_entry.id   7089bfcbde6e4a2a62220eb484f23348
#
_cell.length_a   1.000
_cell.length_b   1.000
_cell.length_c   1.000
_cell.angle_alpha   90.00
_cell.angle_beta   90.00
_cell.angle_gamma   90.00
#
_symmetry.space_group_name_H-M   'P 1'
#
loop_
_entity.id
_entity.type
_entity.pdbx_description
1 polymer ?
#
loop_
_entity_poly.entity_id
_entity_poly.type
_entity_poly.pdbx_seq_one_letter_code
_entity_poly.pdbx_strand_id
1 'polypeptide(L)'
;VYKHKSIQEFIDEAEAYYWIEIKKLNGEFEEKKIESERKALQDYISVGVPKYQSIDDQLIDTQGKIKLELEGVKVPIVGYYDIAFENHIRDLKTTRSIPSMIPRSTQRQMAIYSQATQKDVWVDYVSRKNYKSSKVTNVKETIEEVTAICQGIEKFLNISNDIQELANIF
;
A
#
# COMPACT_ATOMS: atom_id res chain seq x y z
N VAL A 1 2.29 16.54 -15.33
CA VAL A 1 1.30 15.92 -16.23
C VAL A 1 0.02 15.54 -15.51
N TYR A 2 0.05 14.78 -14.39
CA TYR A 2 -1.18 14.34 -13.70
C TYR A 2 -2.03 15.49 -13.11
N LYS A 3 -1.42 16.60 -12.71
CA LYS A 3 -2.12 17.76 -12.12
C LYS A 3 -3.10 18.47 -13.08
N HIS A 4 -2.98 18.25 -14.38
CA HIS A 4 -3.78 18.92 -15.41
C HIS A 4 -4.83 18.03 -16.06
N LYS A 5 -4.87 16.74 -15.75
CA LYS A 5 -5.90 15.83 -16.24
C LYS A 5 -7.24 16.09 -15.53
N SER A 6 -8.33 16.02 -16.27
CA SER A 6 -9.67 16.01 -15.70
C SER A 6 -9.97 14.71 -14.96
N ILE A 7 -10.92 14.73 -14.04
CA ILE A 7 -11.39 13.54 -13.34
C ILE A 7 -11.92 12.50 -14.34
N GLN A 8 -12.58 12.96 -15.40
CA GLN A 8 -13.11 12.06 -16.44
C GLN A 8 -12.01 11.31 -17.18
N GLU A 9 -10.91 11.96 -17.52
CA GLU A 9 -9.75 11.30 -18.14
C GLU A 9 -9.16 10.21 -17.24
N PHE A 10 -9.09 10.43 -15.92
CA PHE A 10 -8.66 9.39 -14.96
C PHE A 10 -9.65 8.23 -14.89
N ILE A 11 -10.95 8.50 -14.91
CA ILE A 11 -11.98 7.47 -14.92
C ILE A 11 -11.87 6.61 -16.18
N ASP A 12 -11.76 7.23 -17.35
CA ASP A 12 -11.68 6.54 -18.63
C ASP A 12 -10.45 5.64 -18.73
N GLU A 13 -9.28 6.13 -18.27
CA GLU A 13 -8.05 5.34 -18.21
C GLU A 13 -8.17 4.16 -17.25
N ALA A 14 -8.71 4.39 -16.05
CA ALA A 14 -8.87 3.36 -15.04
C ALA A 14 -9.90 2.30 -15.44
N GLU A 15 -11.00 2.68 -16.09
CA GLU A 15 -11.96 1.73 -16.64
C GLU A 15 -11.36 0.89 -17.78
N ALA A 16 -10.59 1.51 -18.67
CA ALA A 16 -9.90 0.78 -19.72
C ALA A 16 -8.94 -0.28 -19.14
N TYR A 17 -8.16 0.09 -18.11
CA TYR A 17 -7.28 -0.82 -17.41
C TYR A 17 -8.04 -1.93 -16.67
N TYR A 18 -9.12 -1.57 -15.97
CA TYR A 18 -10.01 -2.53 -15.27
C TYR A 18 -10.51 -3.62 -16.21
N TRP A 19 -10.99 -3.25 -17.41
CA TRP A 19 -11.47 -4.23 -18.39
C TRP A 19 -10.36 -5.13 -18.93
N ILE A 20 -9.13 -4.61 -19.08
CA ILE A 20 -7.98 -5.42 -19.46
C ILE A 20 -7.68 -6.47 -18.39
N GLU A 21 -7.67 -6.08 -17.11
CA GLU A 21 -7.40 -6.99 -16.00
C GLU A 21 -8.52 -8.04 -15.82
N ILE A 22 -9.78 -7.64 -15.89
CA ILE A 22 -10.91 -8.58 -15.81
C ILE A 22 -10.81 -9.66 -16.90
N LYS A 23 -10.46 -9.29 -18.13
CA LYS A 23 -10.29 -10.26 -19.24
C LYS A 23 -9.15 -11.26 -18.99
N LYS A 24 -8.09 -10.88 -18.26
CA LYS A 24 -6.98 -11.79 -17.92
C LYS A 24 -7.35 -12.84 -16.88
N LEU A 25 -8.34 -12.57 -16.04
CA LEU A 25 -8.68 -13.43 -14.91
C LEU A 25 -9.43 -14.73 -15.29
N ASN A 26 -9.72 -14.99 -16.56
CA ASN A 26 -10.33 -16.22 -17.09
C ASN A 26 -11.47 -16.82 -16.22
N GLY A 27 -12.17 -15.99 -15.45
CA GLY A 27 -13.23 -16.38 -14.52
C GLY A 27 -14.60 -15.95 -15.00
N GLU A 28 -15.62 -16.74 -14.67
CA GLU A 28 -17.01 -16.31 -14.78
C GLU A 28 -17.31 -15.36 -13.61
N PHE A 29 -17.51 -14.08 -13.92
CA PHE A 29 -17.91 -13.09 -12.93
C PHE A 29 -19.39 -12.71 -13.15
N GLU A 30 -20.09 -12.55 -12.05
CA GLU A 30 -21.47 -12.02 -12.11
C GLU A 30 -21.46 -10.57 -12.65
N GLU A 31 -22.20 -10.29 -13.70
CA GLU A 31 -22.29 -8.96 -14.31
C GLU A 31 -22.62 -7.87 -13.29
N LYS A 32 -23.52 -8.16 -12.32
CA LYS A 32 -23.86 -7.24 -11.24
C LYS A 32 -22.66 -6.86 -10.37
N LYS A 33 -21.75 -7.81 -10.13
CA LYS A 33 -20.54 -7.56 -9.34
C LYS A 33 -19.56 -6.69 -10.13
N ILE A 34 -19.35 -7.00 -11.40
CA ILE A 34 -18.50 -6.20 -12.29
C ILE A 34 -18.99 -4.75 -12.34
N GLU A 35 -20.27 -4.53 -12.54
CA GLU A 35 -20.86 -3.18 -12.61
C GLU A 35 -20.78 -2.45 -11.26
N SER A 36 -20.96 -3.15 -10.15
CA SER A 36 -20.80 -2.59 -8.79
C SER A 36 -19.37 -2.14 -8.53
N GLU A 37 -18.36 -2.93 -8.93
CA GLU A 37 -16.95 -2.59 -8.75
C GLU A 37 -16.54 -1.44 -9.69
N ARG A 38 -17.06 -1.41 -10.93
CA ARG A 38 -16.85 -0.29 -11.87
C ARG A 38 -17.35 1.03 -11.29
N LYS A 39 -18.57 1.04 -10.73
CA LYS A 39 -19.10 2.24 -10.04
C LYS A 39 -18.27 2.63 -8.82
N ALA A 40 -17.79 1.64 -8.07
CA ALA A 40 -16.91 1.91 -6.93
C ALA A 40 -15.60 2.56 -7.38
N LEU A 41 -15.02 2.11 -8.49
CA LEU A 41 -13.81 2.68 -9.08
C LEU A 41 -14.01 4.16 -9.43
N GLN A 42 -15.10 4.50 -10.12
CA GLN A 42 -15.45 5.89 -10.44
C GLN A 42 -15.58 6.76 -9.19
N ASP A 43 -16.28 6.25 -8.16
CA ASP A 43 -16.45 6.96 -6.89
C ASP A 43 -15.10 7.21 -6.20
N TYR A 44 -14.21 6.20 -6.13
CA TYR A 44 -12.87 6.34 -5.54
C TYR A 44 -12.01 7.37 -6.27
N ILE A 45 -12.04 7.36 -7.62
CA ILE A 45 -11.30 8.34 -8.44
C ILE A 45 -11.83 9.74 -8.20
N SER A 46 -13.16 9.91 -8.22
CA SER A 46 -13.80 11.23 -8.03
C SER A 46 -13.49 11.84 -6.66
N VAL A 47 -13.33 11.00 -5.63
CA VAL A 47 -12.99 11.44 -4.27
C VAL A 47 -11.48 11.62 -4.10
N GLY A 48 -10.66 10.71 -4.62
CA GLY A 48 -9.21 10.66 -4.35
C GLY A 48 -8.41 11.59 -5.23
N VAL A 49 -8.65 11.60 -6.54
CA VAL A 49 -7.82 12.35 -7.52
C VAL A 49 -7.70 13.83 -7.19
N PRO A 50 -8.76 14.58 -6.83
CA PRO A 50 -8.62 15.99 -6.48
C PRO A 50 -7.68 16.24 -5.29
N LYS A 51 -7.61 15.27 -4.35
CA LYS A 51 -6.72 15.34 -3.18
C LYS A 51 -5.26 15.22 -3.59
N TYR A 52 -4.96 14.27 -4.48
CA TYR A 52 -3.61 14.11 -5.01
C TYR A 52 -3.18 15.28 -5.91
N GLN A 53 -4.09 15.81 -6.72
CA GLN A 53 -3.82 16.99 -7.55
C GLN A 53 -3.52 18.24 -6.74
N SER A 54 -4.05 18.34 -5.51
CA SER A 54 -3.82 19.46 -4.59
C SER A 54 -2.53 19.34 -3.76
N ILE A 55 -1.79 18.23 -3.86
CA ILE A 55 -0.51 18.06 -3.14
C ILE A 55 0.54 18.98 -3.76
N ASP A 56 1.07 19.90 -2.94
CA ASP A 56 2.13 20.80 -3.35
C ASP A 56 3.51 20.17 -3.10
N ASP A 57 3.76 19.06 -3.80
CA ASP A 57 5.04 18.35 -3.80
C ASP A 57 5.23 17.69 -5.17
N GLN A 58 6.47 17.43 -5.56
CA GLN A 58 6.79 16.83 -6.84
C GLN A 58 6.57 15.31 -6.78
N LEU A 59 5.75 14.78 -7.68
CA LEU A 59 5.65 13.35 -7.90
C LEU A 59 6.95 12.84 -8.55
N ILE A 60 7.59 11.88 -7.91
CA ILE A 60 8.86 11.29 -8.37
C ILE A 60 8.63 9.94 -9.04
N ASP A 61 7.84 9.05 -8.39
CA ASP A 61 7.65 7.68 -8.85
C ASP A 61 6.35 7.08 -8.36
N THR A 62 5.92 6.00 -9.02
CA THR A 62 4.77 5.19 -8.61
C THR A 62 5.13 3.70 -8.67
N GLN A 63 4.63 2.91 -7.72
CA GLN A 63 4.89 1.46 -7.62
C GLN A 63 6.39 1.13 -7.51
N GLY A 64 7.15 1.98 -6.84
CA GLY A 64 8.59 1.83 -6.71
C GLY A 64 8.98 0.75 -5.69
N LYS A 65 10.03 0.01 -6.00
CA LYS A 65 10.57 -1.04 -5.16
C LYS A 65 11.49 -0.48 -4.08
N ILE A 66 11.33 -0.94 -2.85
CA ILE A 66 12.29 -0.72 -1.76
C ILE A 66 12.96 -2.03 -1.33
N LYS A 67 14.15 -1.90 -0.77
CA LYS A 67 14.88 -2.95 -0.05
C LYS A 67 15.36 -2.38 1.27
N LEU A 68 15.04 -3.06 2.38
CA LEU A 68 15.47 -2.67 3.71
C LEU A 68 16.24 -3.81 4.36
N GLU A 69 17.46 -3.54 4.77
CA GLU A 69 18.27 -4.44 5.59
C GLU A 69 18.11 -4.02 7.06
N LEU A 70 17.82 -5.01 7.92
CA LEU A 70 17.65 -4.79 9.35
C LEU A 70 18.80 -5.47 10.11
N GLU A 71 19.21 -4.84 11.19
CA GLU A 71 20.29 -5.37 12.02
C GLU A 71 19.94 -6.75 12.60
N GLY A 72 20.84 -7.70 12.43
CA GLY A 72 20.68 -9.08 12.89
C GLY A 72 19.64 -9.89 12.11
N VAL A 73 19.20 -9.43 10.93
CA VAL A 73 18.30 -10.13 10.00
C VAL A 73 19.05 -10.39 8.70
N LYS A 74 19.16 -11.66 8.29
CA LYS A 74 19.96 -12.07 7.10
C LYS A 74 19.23 -11.74 5.79
N VAL A 75 17.91 -11.87 5.78
CA VAL A 75 17.09 -11.67 4.58
C VAL A 75 16.52 -10.27 4.58
N PRO A 76 16.77 -9.46 3.54
CA PRO A 76 16.23 -8.10 3.47
C PRO A 76 14.72 -8.11 3.28
N ILE A 77 14.04 -7.10 3.81
CA ILE A 77 12.63 -6.83 3.51
C ILE A 77 12.56 -6.17 2.14
N VAL A 78 11.69 -6.69 1.27
CA VAL A 78 11.36 -6.11 -0.03
C VAL A 78 9.91 -5.66 0.00
N GLY A 79 9.65 -4.46 -0.49
CA GLY A 79 8.30 -3.91 -0.60
C GLY A 79 8.15 -3.01 -1.82
N TYR A 80 6.90 -2.61 -2.09
CA TYR A 80 6.57 -1.70 -3.17
C TYR A 80 5.64 -0.64 -2.60
N TYR A 81 6.04 0.63 -2.69
CA TYR A 81 5.16 1.74 -2.32
C TYR A 81 4.27 2.14 -3.49
N ASP A 82 3.12 2.72 -3.18
CA ASP A 82 2.20 3.14 -4.24
C ASP A 82 2.66 4.43 -4.92
N ILE A 83 2.99 5.48 -4.14
CA ILE A 83 3.30 6.81 -4.68
C ILE A 83 4.43 7.44 -3.87
N ALA A 84 5.48 7.88 -4.57
CA ALA A 84 6.58 8.66 -4.01
C ALA A 84 6.56 10.10 -4.51
N PHE A 85 6.52 11.03 -3.58
CA PHE A 85 6.82 12.43 -3.79
C PHE A 85 8.26 12.75 -3.39
N GLU A 86 8.72 13.96 -3.65
CA GLU A 86 10.07 14.37 -3.30
C GLU A 86 10.34 14.20 -1.80
N ASN A 87 9.40 14.62 -0.95
CA ASN A 87 9.58 14.65 0.50
C ASN A 87 8.84 13.54 1.27
N HIS A 88 7.93 12.81 0.64
CA HIS A 88 7.13 11.81 1.33
C HIS A 88 6.66 10.65 0.44
N ILE A 89 6.35 9.53 1.10
CA ILE A 89 5.73 8.34 0.49
C ILE A 89 4.27 8.31 0.90
N ARG A 90 3.40 7.89 -0.02
CA ARG A 90 1.97 7.67 0.23
C ARG A 90 1.55 6.26 -0.16
N ASP A 91 0.73 5.68 0.67
CA ASP A 91 0.11 4.37 0.46
C ASP A 91 -1.41 4.57 0.38
N LEU A 92 -1.99 4.18 -0.76
CA LEU A 92 -3.40 4.38 -1.07
C LEU A 92 -4.21 3.14 -0.68
N LYS A 93 -5.17 3.32 0.20
CA LYS A 93 -6.08 2.27 0.66
C LYS A 93 -7.52 2.61 0.28
N THR A 94 -8.08 1.90 -0.69
CA THR A 94 -9.52 1.96 -0.95
C THR A 94 -10.29 1.13 0.09
N THR A 95 -11.38 1.66 0.61
CA THR A 95 -12.14 1.00 1.68
C THR A 95 -13.62 1.38 1.65
N ARG A 96 -14.48 0.50 2.16
CA ARG A 96 -15.90 0.82 2.38
C ARG A 96 -16.11 1.79 3.54
N SER A 97 -15.29 1.64 4.59
CA SER A 97 -15.36 2.46 5.81
C SER A 97 -13.96 2.87 6.23
N ILE A 98 -13.74 4.16 6.39
CA ILE A 98 -12.46 4.72 6.81
C ILE A 98 -12.22 4.36 8.28
N PRO A 99 -11.09 3.72 8.62
CA PRO A 99 -10.80 3.35 9.99
C PRO A 99 -10.53 4.60 10.86
N SER A 100 -10.92 4.54 12.13
CA SER A 100 -10.65 5.61 13.10
C SER A 100 -9.16 5.79 13.35
N MET A 101 -8.41 4.68 13.39
CA MET A 101 -6.95 4.63 13.57
C MET A 101 -6.29 3.82 12.45
N ILE A 102 -5.01 4.10 12.17
CA ILE A 102 -4.21 3.31 11.24
C ILE A 102 -3.99 1.91 11.84
N PRO A 103 -4.37 0.82 11.18
CA PRO A 103 -4.12 -0.54 11.64
C PRO A 103 -2.62 -0.81 11.87
N ARG A 104 -2.28 -1.64 12.87
CA ARG A 104 -0.87 -1.91 13.20
C ARG A 104 -0.07 -2.50 12.04
N SER A 105 -0.69 -3.37 11.24
CA SER A 105 -0.07 -3.90 10.01
C SER A 105 0.32 -2.81 9.02
N THR A 106 -0.55 -1.83 8.81
CA THR A 106 -0.29 -0.68 7.96
C THR A 106 0.78 0.24 8.55
N GLN A 107 0.79 0.45 9.88
CA GLN A 107 1.86 1.21 10.53
C GLN A 107 3.23 0.56 10.29
N ARG A 108 3.33 -0.78 10.42
CA ARG A 108 4.57 -1.54 10.14
C ARG A 108 5.01 -1.38 8.68
N GLN A 109 4.08 -1.51 7.74
CA GLN A 109 4.35 -1.31 6.31
C GLN A 109 4.92 0.09 6.05
N MET A 110 4.28 1.12 6.58
CA MET A 110 4.71 2.51 6.39
C MET A 110 6.05 2.81 7.09
N ALA A 111 6.28 2.23 8.26
CA ALA A 111 7.56 2.37 8.94
C ALA A 111 8.72 1.76 8.13
N ILE A 112 8.50 0.61 7.49
CA ILE A 112 9.46 -0.01 6.57
C ILE A 112 9.75 0.93 5.39
N TYR A 113 8.74 1.53 4.79
CA TYR A 113 8.93 2.47 3.69
C TYR A 113 9.69 3.73 4.13
N SER A 114 9.33 4.31 5.28
CA SER A 114 10.04 5.45 5.84
C SER A 114 11.51 5.15 6.12
N GLN A 115 11.79 4.00 6.75
CA GLN A 115 13.16 3.59 7.06
C GLN A 115 14.00 3.36 5.79
N ALA A 116 13.41 2.73 4.77
CA ALA A 116 14.10 2.45 3.51
C ALA A 116 14.36 3.69 2.65
N THR A 117 13.48 4.68 2.70
CA THR A 117 13.54 5.87 1.83
C THR A 117 14.02 7.13 2.54
N GLN A 118 14.06 7.12 3.87
CA GLN A 118 14.34 8.29 4.73
C GLN A 118 13.35 9.44 4.51
N LYS A 119 12.10 9.11 4.10
CA LYS A 119 11.03 10.06 3.84
C LYS A 119 9.89 9.94 4.86
N ASP A 120 9.14 11.02 5.01
CA ASP A 120 7.86 10.99 5.70
C ASP A 120 6.88 10.02 5.02
N VAL A 121 5.97 9.42 5.79
CA VAL A 121 5.03 8.44 5.27
C VAL A 121 3.59 8.77 5.65
N TRP A 122 2.70 8.62 4.70
CA TRP A 122 1.28 8.92 4.83
C TRP A 122 0.43 7.76 4.32
N VAL A 123 -0.66 7.48 5.02
CA VAL A 123 -1.69 6.55 4.58
C VAL A 123 -2.92 7.33 4.16
N ASP A 124 -3.34 7.12 2.93
CA ASP A 124 -4.50 7.77 2.33
C ASP A 124 -5.65 6.76 2.20
N TYR A 125 -6.66 6.93 3.03
CA TYR A 125 -7.89 6.14 2.93
C TYR A 125 -8.90 6.85 2.04
N VAL A 126 -9.35 6.18 1.00
CA VAL A 126 -10.39 6.64 0.08
C VAL A 126 -11.59 5.71 0.17
N SER A 127 -12.73 6.24 0.56
CA SER A 127 -14.01 5.57 0.43
C SER A 127 -14.80 6.16 -0.74
N ARG A 128 -15.94 5.56 -1.07
CA ARG A 128 -16.81 6.08 -2.14
C ARG A 128 -17.29 7.52 -1.93
N LYS A 129 -17.19 8.07 -0.71
CA LYS A 129 -17.70 9.41 -0.35
C LYS A 129 -16.68 10.27 0.40
N ASN A 130 -15.68 9.67 1.02
CA ASN A 130 -14.80 10.35 1.95
C ASN A 130 -13.33 10.01 1.69
N TYR A 131 -12.47 10.95 2.07
CA TYR A 131 -11.02 10.82 2.07
C TYR A 131 -10.46 11.18 3.44
N LYS A 132 -9.46 10.43 3.89
CA LYS A 132 -8.70 10.72 5.10
C LYS A 132 -7.23 10.42 4.85
N SER A 133 -6.39 11.42 5.06
CA SER A 133 -4.93 11.26 5.05
C SER A 133 -4.39 11.30 6.47
N SER A 134 -3.46 10.43 6.79
CA SER A 134 -2.87 10.34 8.12
C SER A 134 -1.37 10.08 8.03
N LYS A 135 -0.57 10.96 8.65
CA LYS A 135 0.88 10.76 8.79
C LYS A 135 1.16 9.67 9.82
N VAL A 136 2.10 8.79 9.54
CA VAL A 136 2.62 7.83 10.52
C VAL A 136 3.83 8.46 11.23
N THR A 137 3.75 8.60 12.56
CA THR A 137 4.74 9.34 13.36
C THR A 137 5.62 8.45 14.24
N ASN A 138 5.17 7.26 14.58
CA ASN A 138 5.87 6.32 15.47
C ASN A 138 6.80 5.36 14.71
N VAL A 139 7.51 5.86 13.71
CA VAL A 139 8.34 5.05 12.80
C VAL A 139 9.43 4.29 13.55
N LYS A 140 10.20 4.97 14.42
CA LYS A 140 11.32 4.36 15.14
C LYS A 140 10.90 3.15 15.98
N GLU A 141 9.92 3.34 16.85
CA GLU A 141 9.39 2.26 17.72
C GLU A 141 8.81 1.11 16.88
N THR A 142 8.18 1.44 15.75
CA THR A 142 7.59 0.43 14.87
C THR A 142 8.68 -0.36 14.13
N ILE A 143 9.80 0.25 13.75
CA ILE A 143 10.94 -0.46 13.15
C ILE A 143 11.63 -1.36 14.16
N GLU A 144 11.77 -0.95 15.41
CA GLU A 144 12.29 -1.79 16.49
C GLU A 144 11.43 -3.06 16.67
N GLU A 145 10.09 -2.90 16.65
CA GLU A 145 9.14 -4.03 16.66
C GLU A 145 9.30 -4.94 15.43
N VAL A 146 9.35 -4.36 14.22
CA VAL A 146 9.53 -5.12 12.98
C VAL A 146 10.84 -5.91 13.00
N THR A 147 11.92 -5.29 13.46
CA THR A 147 13.24 -5.93 13.60
C THR A 147 13.16 -7.14 14.55
N ALA A 148 12.53 -6.97 15.71
CA ALA A 148 12.34 -8.07 16.67
C ALA A 148 11.51 -9.22 16.10
N ILE A 149 10.44 -8.92 15.33
CA ILE A 149 9.64 -9.93 14.64
C ILE A 149 10.49 -10.69 13.62
N CYS A 150 11.24 -9.99 12.77
CA CYS A 150 12.09 -10.61 11.74
C CYS A 150 13.18 -11.49 12.37
N GLN A 151 13.84 -11.02 13.44
CA GLN A 151 14.82 -11.81 14.19
C GLN A 151 14.19 -13.06 14.83
N GLY A 152 12.95 -12.93 15.33
CA GLY A 152 12.18 -14.07 15.86
C GLY A 152 11.88 -15.11 14.78
N ILE A 153 11.46 -14.68 13.60
CA ILE A 153 11.23 -15.56 12.44
C ILE A 153 12.52 -16.26 12.02
N GLU A 154 13.64 -15.53 11.93
CA GLU A 154 14.92 -16.16 11.58
C GLU A 154 15.38 -17.19 12.63
N LYS A 155 15.25 -16.88 13.92
CA LYS A 155 15.54 -17.86 14.99
C LYS A 155 14.68 -19.11 14.83
N PHE A 156 13.39 -18.94 14.57
CA PHE A 156 12.49 -20.07 14.34
C PHE A 156 12.91 -20.90 13.12
N LEU A 157 13.18 -20.28 11.98
CA LEU A 157 13.62 -20.96 10.76
C LEU A 157 14.99 -21.66 10.90
N ASN A 158 15.81 -21.27 11.87
CA ASN A 158 17.10 -21.90 12.16
C ASN A 158 17.00 -23.07 13.18
N ILE A 159 15.81 -23.39 13.72
CA ILE A 159 15.61 -24.53 14.65
C ILE A 159 15.81 -25.86 13.90
N SER A 160 15.30 -25.95 12.70
CA SER A 160 15.46 -27.12 11.85
C SER A 160 15.54 -26.73 10.37
N ASN A 161 16.26 -27.53 9.59
CA ASN A 161 16.25 -27.45 8.13
C ASN A 161 15.09 -28.24 7.50
N ASP A 162 14.34 -28.98 8.31
CA ASP A 162 13.17 -29.75 7.87
C ASP A 162 11.89 -28.94 8.10
N ILE A 163 11.20 -28.63 7.00
CA ILE A 163 9.94 -27.88 7.01
C ILE A 163 8.85 -28.63 7.80
N GLN A 164 8.85 -29.96 7.79
CA GLN A 164 7.88 -30.76 8.53
C GLN A 164 8.13 -30.71 10.04
N GLU A 165 9.39 -30.70 10.47
CA GLU A 165 9.72 -30.49 11.89
C GLU A 165 9.28 -29.10 12.35
N LEU A 166 9.51 -28.05 11.55
CA LEU A 166 9.05 -26.69 11.85
C LEU A 166 7.53 -26.61 11.94
N ALA A 167 6.81 -27.29 11.05
CA ALA A 167 5.34 -27.30 11.06
C ALA A 167 4.74 -28.02 12.28
N ASN A 168 5.46 -28.93 12.92
CA ASN A 168 5.02 -29.64 14.13
C ASN A 168 5.22 -28.86 15.43
N ILE A 169 5.84 -27.66 15.38
CA ILE A 169 6.04 -26.78 16.56
C ILE A 169 4.76 -25.98 16.89
N PHE A 170 3.80 -25.94 15.98
CA PHE A 170 2.49 -25.31 16.12
C PHE A 170 1.39 -26.37 16.06
#